data_52ff61e9d97f16c879e8f5bda426cae1
#
_entry.id   52ff61e9d97f16c879e8f5bda426cae1
#
_cell.length_a   1.000
_cell.length_b   1.000
_cell.length_c   1.000
_cell.angle_alpha   90.00
_cell.angle_beta   90.00
_cell.angle_gamma   90.00
#
_symmetry.space_group_name_H-M   'P 1'
#
loop_
_entity.id
_entity.type
_entity.pdbx_description
1 polymer ?
#
loop_
_entity_poly.entity_id
_entity_poly.type
_entity_poly.pdbx_seq_one_letter_code
_entity_poly.pdbx_strand_id
1 'polypeptide(L)'
;MTRDEINQLLNEQHTIILDREGKLTSTDYIDNKIVEGAATKEHYADRIAERQQWRNDINMAQAEIKRLEALEPDEDTPAESF
;
A
#
# COMPACT_ATOMS: atom_id res chain seq x y z
N MET A 1 14.48 15.88 -8.12
CA MET A 1 14.42 15.03 -6.92
C MET A 1 15.66 14.17 -6.86
N THR A 2 16.30 14.12 -5.72
CA THR A 2 17.53 13.33 -5.60
C THR A 2 17.22 11.85 -5.43
N ARG A 3 18.27 11.05 -5.62
CA ARG A 3 18.12 9.61 -5.44
C ARG A 3 17.69 9.27 -4.01
N ASP A 4 18.26 9.96 -3.01
CA ASP A 4 17.88 9.72 -1.62
C ASP A 4 16.43 10.08 -1.38
N GLU A 5 15.96 11.17 -1.96
CA GLU A 5 14.57 11.55 -1.83
C GLU A 5 13.64 10.51 -2.46
N ILE A 6 14.02 10.03 -3.64
CA ILE A 6 13.23 9.00 -4.32
C ILE A 6 13.19 7.73 -3.48
N ASN A 7 14.33 7.31 -2.95
CA ASN A 7 14.40 6.11 -2.12
C ASN A 7 13.57 6.25 -0.85
N GLN A 8 13.58 7.42 -0.24
CA GLN A 8 12.79 7.66 0.95
C GLN A 8 11.31 7.56 0.65
N LEU A 9 10.87 8.14 -0.46
CA LEU A 9 9.47 8.07 -0.86
C LEU A 9 9.06 6.64 -1.21
N LEU A 10 9.95 5.88 -1.86
CA LEU A 10 9.67 4.48 -2.15
C LEU A 10 9.51 3.69 -0.87
N ASN A 11 10.37 3.93 0.12
CA ASN A 11 10.26 3.24 1.40
C ASN A 11 8.95 3.56 2.09
N GLU A 12 8.50 4.81 2.01
CA GLU A 12 7.23 5.21 2.61
C GLU A 12 6.07 4.47 1.96
N GLN A 13 6.08 4.33 0.63
CA GLN A 13 5.02 3.63 -0.07
C GLN A 13 5.03 2.14 0.25
N HIS A 14 6.22 1.53 0.33
CA HIS A 14 6.32 0.13 0.72
C HIS A 14 5.80 -0.09 2.14
N THR A 15 6.05 0.86 3.04
CA THR A 15 5.55 0.78 4.41
C THR A 15 4.03 0.81 4.44
N ILE A 16 3.41 1.67 3.61
CA ILE A 16 1.96 1.73 3.52
C ILE A 16 1.41 0.38 3.06
N ILE A 17 2.02 -0.21 2.03
CA ILE A 17 1.56 -1.48 1.50
C ILE A 17 1.64 -2.57 2.57
N LEU A 18 2.78 -2.67 3.27
CA LEU A 18 2.96 -3.68 4.30
C LEU A 18 1.95 -3.50 5.43
N ASP A 19 1.70 -2.26 5.85
CA ASP A 19 0.74 -1.99 6.91
C ASP A 19 -0.66 -2.41 6.49
N ARG A 20 -1.09 -2.04 5.29
CA ARG A 20 -2.43 -2.35 4.81
C ARG A 20 -2.61 -3.84 4.55
N GLU A 21 -1.58 -4.49 4.01
CA GLU A 21 -1.64 -5.94 3.80
C GLU A 21 -1.75 -6.68 5.11
N GLY A 22 -1.03 -6.23 6.13
CA GLY A 22 -1.14 -6.82 7.46
C GLY A 22 -2.55 -6.69 8.03
N LYS A 23 -3.16 -5.52 7.84
CA LYS A 23 -4.53 -5.29 8.29
C LYS A 23 -5.52 -6.17 7.54
N LEU A 24 -5.34 -6.30 6.23
CA LEU A 24 -6.21 -7.17 5.44
C LEU A 24 -6.10 -8.63 5.90
N THR A 25 -4.88 -9.09 6.10
CA THR A 25 -4.65 -10.47 6.54
C THR A 25 -5.28 -10.70 7.91
N SER A 26 -5.12 -9.77 8.83
CA SER A 26 -5.64 -9.96 10.18
C SER A 26 -7.16 -9.88 10.24
N THR A 27 -7.81 -9.36 9.19
CA THR A 27 -9.27 -9.28 9.15
C THR A 27 -9.89 -10.23 8.12
N ASP A 28 -9.11 -11.13 7.53
CA ASP A 28 -9.64 -12.08 6.55
C ASP A 28 -10.71 -13.01 7.16
N TYR A 29 -10.71 -13.20 8.48
CA TYR A 29 -11.70 -14.02 9.12
C TYR A 29 -13.13 -13.52 8.86
N ILE A 30 -13.30 -12.25 8.52
CA ILE A 30 -14.63 -11.68 8.28
C ILE A 30 -15.32 -12.37 7.13
N ASP A 31 -14.61 -12.59 6.01
CA ASP A 31 -15.20 -13.27 4.87
C ASP A 31 -15.60 -14.69 5.26
N ASN A 32 -14.76 -15.38 6.02
CA ASN A 32 -15.08 -16.73 6.46
C ASN A 32 -16.31 -16.75 7.35
N LYS A 33 -16.45 -15.77 8.25
CA LYS A 33 -17.62 -15.72 9.13
C LYS A 33 -18.90 -15.47 8.32
N ILE A 34 -18.84 -14.65 7.30
CA ILE A 34 -20.01 -14.40 6.46
C ILE A 34 -20.38 -15.63 5.65
N VAL A 35 -19.37 -16.28 5.05
CA VAL A 35 -19.61 -17.47 4.24
C VAL A 35 -20.17 -18.61 5.07
N GLU A 36 -19.71 -18.76 6.31
CA GLU A 36 -20.20 -19.81 7.20
C GLU A 36 -21.57 -19.52 7.77
N GLY A 37 -22.09 -18.33 7.55
CA GLY A 37 -23.38 -17.96 8.12
C GLY A 37 -23.31 -17.55 9.57
N ALA A 38 -22.12 -17.40 10.13
CA ALA A 38 -21.96 -17.00 11.52
C ALA A 38 -22.19 -15.52 11.74
N ALA A 39 -22.15 -14.74 10.67
CA ALA A 39 -22.36 -13.29 10.74
C ALA A 39 -22.92 -12.81 9.41
N THR A 40 -23.47 -11.60 9.39
CA THR A 40 -24.00 -11.02 8.16
C THR A 40 -23.07 -9.90 7.69
N LYS A 41 -23.24 -9.49 6.45
CA LYS A 41 -22.50 -8.35 5.93
C LYS A 41 -22.77 -7.11 6.73
N GLU A 42 -24.01 -6.94 7.18
CA GLU A 42 -24.39 -5.77 7.97
C GLU A 42 -23.63 -5.72 9.30
N HIS A 43 -23.36 -6.86 9.88
CA HIS A 43 -22.66 -6.93 11.15
C HIS A 43 -21.22 -6.39 10.99
N TYR A 44 -20.63 -6.58 9.83
CA TYR A 44 -19.25 -6.16 9.58
C TYR A 44 -19.17 -4.99 8.60
N ALA A 45 -20.26 -4.27 8.38
CA ALA A 45 -20.30 -3.24 7.33
C ALA A 45 -19.15 -2.23 7.43
N ASP A 46 -18.87 -1.75 8.64
CA ASP A 46 -17.80 -0.77 8.83
C ASP A 46 -16.45 -1.37 8.52
N ARG A 47 -16.22 -2.61 8.91
CA ARG A 47 -14.93 -3.27 8.68
C ARG A 47 -14.76 -3.58 7.19
N ILE A 48 -15.84 -3.96 6.52
CA ILE A 48 -15.79 -4.22 5.08
C ILE A 48 -15.41 -2.94 4.35
N ALA A 49 -15.96 -1.80 4.75
CA ALA A 49 -15.61 -0.51 4.15
C ALA A 49 -14.15 -0.17 4.39
N GLU A 50 -13.64 -0.43 5.60
CA GLU A 50 -12.23 -0.21 5.90
C GLU A 50 -11.34 -1.09 5.04
N ARG A 51 -11.70 -2.36 4.87
CA ARG A 51 -10.91 -3.28 4.04
C ARG A 51 -10.83 -2.79 2.61
N GLN A 52 -11.93 -2.24 2.08
CA GLN A 52 -11.91 -1.69 0.74
C GLN A 52 -10.99 -0.47 0.66
N GLN A 53 -10.99 0.37 1.69
CA GLN A 53 -10.09 1.51 1.74
C GLN A 53 -8.64 1.06 1.79
N TRP A 54 -8.33 0.00 2.55
CA TRP A 54 -6.97 -0.52 2.60
C TRP A 54 -6.51 -1.03 1.24
N ARG A 55 -7.39 -1.70 0.50
CA ARG A 55 -7.06 -2.13 -0.86
C ARG A 55 -6.81 -0.94 -1.79
N ASN A 56 -7.62 0.10 -1.65
CA ASN A 56 -7.42 1.31 -2.43
C ASN A 56 -6.08 1.97 -2.07
N ASP A 57 -5.73 2.00 -0.79
CA ASP A 57 -4.45 2.56 -0.34
C ASP A 57 -3.29 1.79 -0.96
N ILE A 58 -3.39 0.47 -1.01
CA ILE A 58 -2.34 -0.37 -1.61
C ILE A 58 -2.22 -0.08 -3.10
N ASN A 59 -3.35 0.02 -3.80
CA ASN A 59 -3.35 0.30 -5.23
C ASN A 59 -2.72 1.66 -5.51
N MET A 60 -3.05 2.66 -4.72
CA MET A 60 -2.48 3.99 -4.89
C MET A 60 -0.98 3.98 -4.59
N ALA A 61 -0.57 3.25 -3.56
CA ALA A 61 0.84 3.16 -3.23
C ALA A 61 1.62 2.45 -4.33
N GLN A 62 1.05 1.42 -4.92
CA GLN A 62 1.70 0.70 -6.02
C GLN A 62 1.84 1.60 -7.25
N ALA A 63 0.83 2.41 -7.53
CA ALA A 63 0.90 3.35 -8.64
C ALA A 63 1.98 4.40 -8.39
N GLU A 64 2.09 4.87 -7.15
CA GLU A 64 3.10 5.84 -6.80
C GLU A 64 4.50 5.26 -6.88
N ILE A 65 4.68 4.01 -6.46
CA ILE A 65 5.95 3.33 -6.59
C ILE A 65 6.38 3.26 -8.06
N LYS A 66 5.44 2.92 -8.93
CA LYS A 66 5.74 2.83 -10.34
C LYS A 66 6.18 4.18 -10.89
N ARG A 67 5.50 5.23 -10.48
CA ARG A 67 5.85 6.59 -10.90
C ARG A 67 7.25 6.97 -10.40
N LEU A 68 7.54 6.65 -9.14
CA LEU A 68 8.83 6.99 -8.56
C LEU A 68 9.98 6.21 -9.21
N GLU A 69 9.74 4.95 -9.53
CA GLU A 69 10.76 4.13 -10.16
C GLU A 69 11.10 4.61 -11.56
N ALA A 70 10.19 5.32 -12.19
CA ALA A 70 10.43 5.86 -13.52
C ALA A 70 11.16 7.21 -13.49
N LEU A 71 11.34 7.81 -12.31
CA LEU A 71 12.00 9.10 -12.21
C LEU A 71 13.52 8.93 -12.30
N GLU A 72 14.15 9.94 -12.88
CA GLU A 72 15.61 9.96 -12.91
C GLU A 72 16.10 10.93 -11.86
N PRO A 73 17.06 10.51 -11.04
CA PRO A 73 17.57 11.39 -9.98
C PRO A 73 18.30 12.59 -10.56
N ASP A 74 18.03 13.76 -10.00
CA ASP A 74 18.66 14.97 -10.47
C ASP A 74 20.12 15.01 -10.14
N GLU A 75 20.52 14.38 -9.03
CA GLU A 75 21.83 14.52 -8.60
C GLU A 75 22.78 13.66 -9.29
N ASP A 76 22.33 13.00 -10.24
CA ASP A 76 23.08 12.16 -10.80
C ASP A 76 24.16 12.59 -11.47
N THR A 77 24.65 13.32 -11.32
CA THR A 77 25.53 13.79 -11.91
C THR A 77 26.66 13.50 -11.68
N PRO A 78 27.08 13.83 -11.79
CA PRO A 78 28.17 13.90 -12.08
C PRO A 78 28.94 13.22 -11.50
N ALA A 79 28.58 13.15 -10.78
CA ALA A 79 29.20 12.59 -10.06
C ALA A 79 29.70 11.53 -10.54
N GLU A 80 29.13 11.11 -11.00
CA GLU A 80 29.53 10.10 -11.34
C GLU A 80 30.30 10.25 -12.15
N SER A 81 30.31 11.04 -12.35
CA SER A 81 30.93 11.19 -13.17
C SER A 81 32.10 11.14 -12.74
N PHE A 82 32.42 10.99 -12.35
CA PHE A 82 33.48 10.87 -12.00
C PHE A 82 34.05 10.12 -12.30
#